data_5788e8720adda255f8feb04bb44cad1f
#
_entry.id   5788e8720adda255f8feb04bb44cad1f
#
_cell.length_a   1.000
_cell.length_b   1.000
_cell.length_c   1.000
_cell.angle_alpha   90.00
_cell.angle_beta   90.00
_cell.angle_gamma   90.00
#
_symmetry.space_group_name_H-M   'P 1'
#
loop_
_entity.id
_entity.type
_entity.pdbx_description
1 polymer ?
#
loop_
_entity_poly.entity_id
_entity_poly.type
_entity_poly.pdbx_seq_one_letter_code
_entity_poly.pdbx_strand_id
1 'polypeptide(L)'
;MDALVAALRATGAGELIHPVHGIMNVYVNTYRFQHDANNVDFCGIAIEFVEAESEEKPLFIPVSTPATIAPTKIVDTPTSALEKALDKLKLSDNNKLFETVNHIRNGLETARKYMGIVKEGVEDILSPKDWAVGLVDDITKLVTFDTNISAISQWRDVINRVNRFEKLFQDDESPELQQTWRATYIASNIAVAQQVVSTTRKEMAENSTISFNPLELAVVRQSVRKALQQAINEEREGSTFENIAQIQVYKEAADQIHLQIQELIETRPPITKVRVPVPCTLHWLAHYLYQDMSRADEILRLNQDLINPAVLQVGMEVTVYAR
;
A
#
# COMPACT_ATOMS: atom_id res chain seq x y z
N MET A 1 15.67 50.26 -18.88
CA MET A 1 16.28 49.50 -19.98
C MET A 1 17.04 48.29 -19.46
N ASP A 2 17.93 48.44 -18.47
CA ASP A 2 18.81 47.39 -17.98
C ASP A 2 18.07 46.17 -17.39
N ALA A 3 16.98 46.37 -16.67
CA ALA A 3 16.17 45.28 -16.11
C ALA A 3 15.51 44.40 -17.19
N LEU A 4 15.02 45.02 -18.28
CA LEU A 4 14.45 44.30 -19.41
C LEU A 4 15.53 43.50 -20.17
N VAL A 5 16.70 44.10 -20.39
CA VAL A 5 17.83 43.41 -21.02
C VAL A 5 18.32 42.23 -20.17
N ALA A 6 18.35 42.41 -18.86
CA ALA A 6 18.70 41.33 -17.93
C ALA A 6 17.69 40.17 -18.00
N ALA A 7 16.40 40.47 -18.04
CA ALA A 7 15.34 39.49 -18.20
C ALA A 7 15.42 38.73 -19.52
N LEU A 8 15.68 39.45 -20.64
CA LEU A 8 15.83 38.86 -21.98
C LEU A 8 17.11 38.00 -22.14
N ARG A 9 18.11 38.21 -21.28
CA ARG A 9 19.37 37.43 -21.25
C ARG A 9 19.32 36.27 -20.28
N ALA A 10 18.30 36.19 -19.43
CA ALA A 10 18.17 35.09 -18.49
C ALA A 10 18.04 33.76 -19.25
N THR A 11 18.78 32.75 -18.83
CA THR A 11 18.72 31.41 -19.41
C THR A 11 17.51 30.66 -18.82
N GLY A 12 16.70 30.05 -19.67
CA GLY A 12 15.54 29.28 -19.28
C GLY A 12 14.20 29.83 -19.80
N ALA A 13 13.14 29.07 -19.61
CA ALA A 13 11.80 29.53 -19.94
C ALA A 13 11.35 30.59 -18.95
N GLY A 14 10.71 31.66 -19.48
CA GLY A 14 10.09 32.72 -18.68
C GLY A 14 8.59 32.77 -18.91
N GLU A 15 7.88 33.33 -17.95
CA GLU A 15 6.44 33.55 -18.07
C GLU A 15 6.17 34.87 -18.82
N LEU A 16 5.48 34.76 -19.95
CA LEU A 16 5.03 35.90 -20.76
C LEU A 16 3.53 36.11 -20.58
N ILE A 17 3.14 37.29 -20.14
CA ILE A 17 1.74 37.71 -20.10
C ILE A 17 1.39 38.42 -21.41
N HIS A 18 0.74 37.71 -22.35
CA HIS A 18 0.35 38.24 -23.62
C HIS A 18 -1.11 38.74 -23.58
N PRO A 19 -1.41 39.97 -24.07
CA PRO A 19 -2.75 40.56 -23.91
C PRO A 19 -3.87 39.81 -24.64
N VAL A 20 -3.55 38.98 -25.63
CA VAL A 20 -4.52 38.21 -26.42
C VAL A 20 -4.46 36.71 -26.08
N HIS A 21 -3.26 36.18 -25.84
CA HIS A 21 -3.04 34.74 -25.62
C HIS A 21 -2.93 34.33 -24.14
N GLY A 22 -2.97 35.31 -23.22
CA GLY A 22 -2.87 35.03 -21.78
C GLY A 22 -1.45 34.75 -21.32
N ILE A 23 -1.33 33.88 -20.33
CA ILE A 23 -0.03 33.51 -19.73
C ILE A 23 0.56 32.34 -20.50
N MET A 24 1.78 32.51 -21.03
CA MET A 24 2.51 31.50 -21.78
C MET A 24 3.93 31.35 -21.24
N ASN A 25 4.46 30.15 -21.20
CA ASN A 25 5.87 29.90 -20.94
C ASN A 25 6.63 30.00 -22.29
N VAL A 26 7.64 30.86 -22.33
CA VAL A 26 8.35 31.15 -23.59
C VAL A 26 9.85 31.24 -23.37
N TYR A 27 10.62 30.87 -24.39
CA TYR A 27 12.02 31.20 -24.52
C TYR A 27 12.18 32.43 -25.41
N VAL A 28 13.11 33.31 -25.06
CA VAL A 28 13.51 34.39 -25.92
C VAL A 28 14.41 33.83 -27.02
N ASN A 29 13.95 33.82 -28.27
CA ASN A 29 14.74 33.36 -29.41
C ASN A 29 15.69 34.46 -29.87
N THR A 30 15.16 35.62 -30.18
CA THR A 30 15.92 36.78 -30.59
C THR A 30 15.29 38.09 -30.11
N TYR A 31 16.11 39.11 -29.91
CA TYR A 31 15.61 40.45 -29.64
C TYR A 31 16.46 41.50 -30.32
N ARG A 32 15.84 42.60 -30.79
CA ARG A 32 16.47 43.70 -31.46
C ARG A 32 16.01 45.02 -30.85
N PHE A 33 16.97 45.89 -30.55
CA PHE A 33 16.71 47.28 -30.19
C PHE A 33 16.87 48.17 -31.42
N GLN A 34 15.93 49.05 -31.62
CA GLN A 34 15.92 50.00 -32.74
C GLN A 34 15.82 51.41 -32.20
N HIS A 35 16.89 52.17 -32.34
CA HIS A 35 16.92 53.59 -31.98
C HIS A 35 16.72 54.43 -33.23
N ASP A 36 15.83 55.41 -33.13
CA ASP A 36 15.61 56.39 -34.22
C ASP A 36 16.36 57.67 -33.87
N ALA A 37 17.19 58.14 -34.77
CA ALA A 37 17.98 59.37 -34.59
C ALA A 37 17.11 60.62 -34.46
N ASN A 38 15.86 60.59 -34.96
CA ASN A 38 14.90 61.71 -34.91
C ASN A 38 14.08 61.71 -33.60
N ASN A 39 14.10 60.62 -32.81
CA ASN A 39 13.35 60.47 -31.59
C ASN A 39 14.26 59.94 -30.49
N VAL A 40 15.00 60.83 -29.83
CA VAL A 40 16.03 60.47 -28.83
C VAL A 40 15.44 59.73 -27.59
N ASP A 41 14.18 59.97 -27.25
CA ASP A 41 13.51 59.36 -26.09
C ASP A 41 12.71 58.12 -26.45
N PHE A 42 12.78 57.62 -27.69
CA PHE A 42 12.07 56.43 -28.13
C PHE A 42 13.00 55.31 -28.58
N CYS A 43 12.74 54.10 -28.02
CA CYS A 43 13.43 52.89 -28.43
C CYS A 43 12.39 51.80 -28.76
N GLY A 44 12.39 51.40 -30.03
CA GLY A 44 11.58 50.24 -30.47
C GLY A 44 12.28 48.95 -30.09
N ILE A 45 11.54 48.01 -29.50
CA ILE A 45 12.07 46.69 -29.16
C ILE A 45 11.21 45.67 -29.88
N ALA A 46 11.86 44.87 -30.73
CA ALA A 46 11.25 43.68 -31.33
C ALA A 46 11.81 42.44 -30.63
N ILE A 47 10.92 41.60 -30.14
CA ILE A 47 11.30 40.38 -29.43
C ILE A 47 10.55 39.22 -30.08
N GLU A 48 11.26 38.15 -30.39
CA GLU A 48 10.71 36.90 -30.89
C GLU A 48 10.77 35.87 -29.77
N PHE A 49 9.60 35.33 -29.41
CA PHE A 49 9.45 34.30 -28.41
C PHE A 49 9.11 32.99 -29.10
N VAL A 50 9.68 31.91 -28.59
CA VAL A 50 9.29 30.53 -28.91
C VAL A 50 8.60 29.96 -27.69
N GLU A 51 7.40 29.42 -27.90
CA GLU A 51 6.67 28.75 -26.82
C GLU A 51 7.52 27.59 -26.29
N ALA A 52 7.83 27.66 -25.00
CA ALA A 52 8.44 26.54 -24.35
C ALA A 52 7.40 25.42 -24.28
N GLU A 53 7.71 24.23 -24.79
CA GLU A 53 6.94 23.06 -24.40
C GLU A 53 6.84 23.11 -22.87
N SER A 54 5.63 23.26 -22.38
CA SER A 54 5.41 23.06 -20.96
C SER A 54 5.99 21.67 -20.69
N GLU A 55 7.10 21.60 -19.94
CA GLU A 55 7.31 20.37 -19.20
C GLU A 55 5.95 20.15 -18.53
N GLU A 56 5.20 19.17 -19.01
CA GLU A 56 4.02 18.71 -18.32
C GLU A 56 4.51 18.41 -16.91
N LYS A 57 4.43 19.43 -16.05
CA LYS A 57 4.54 19.18 -14.62
C LYS A 57 3.45 18.16 -14.41
N PRO A 58 3.79 16.88 -14.17
CA PRO A 58 2.76 15.91 -14.01
C PRO A 58 1.80 16.52 -12.99
N LEU A 59 0.52 16.66 -13.35
CA LEU A 59 -0.55 17.20 -12.49
C LEU A 59 -0.57 16.47 -11.15
N PHE A 60 0.08 15.34 -11.10
CA PHE A 60 0.42 14.53 -9.95
C PHE A 60 1.94 14.61 -9.75
N ILE A 61 2.37 15.36 -8.73
CA ILE A 61 3.69 15.13 -8.14
C ILE A 61 3.75 13.61 -7.94
N PRO A 62 4.72 12.88 -8.54
CA PRO A 62 4.85 11.47 -8.26
C PRO A 62 5.03 11.38 -6.74
N VAL A 63 3.95 11.00 -6.04
CA VAL A 63 4.04 10.69 -4.61
C VAL A 63 5.08 9.61 -4.55
N SER A 64 6.24 9.91 -3.96
CA SER A 64 7.31 8.94 -3.80
C SER A 64 6.65 7.70 -3.20
N THR A 65 6.71 6.60 -3.93
CA THR A 65 6.08 5.34 -3.51
C THR A 65 6.48 5.12 -2.05
N PRO A 66 5.54 5.09 -1.10
CA PRO A 66 5.89 4.98 0.31
C PRO A 66 6.79 3.75 0.50
N ALA A 67 7.92 3.94 1.16
CA ALA A 67 8.88 2.87 1.35
C ALA A 67 8.20 1.68 2.04
N THR A 68 8.44 0.49 1.53
CA THR A 68 7.90 -0.75 2.11
C THR A 68 8.72 -1.10 3.35
N ILE A 69 8.09 -1.28 4.51
CA ILE A 69 8.79 -1.83 5.68
C ILE A 69 9.09 -3.31 5.41
N ALA A 70 10.36 -3.67 5.45
CA ALA A 70 10.74 -5.08 5.41
C ALA A 70 10.22 -5.79 6.68
N PRO A 71 9.61 -6.99 6.56
CA PRO A 71 9.16 -7.77 7.70
C PRO A 71 10.26 -7.99 8.75
N THR A 72 11.52 -8.10 8.31
CA THR A 72 12.70 -8.21 9.15
C THR A 72 12.80 -7.07 10.16
N LYS A 73 12.51 -5.81 9.77
CA LYS A 73 12.56 -4.65 10.68
C LYS A 73 11.56 -4.77 11.83
N ILE A 74 10.44 -5.46 11.61
CA ILE A 74 9.39 -5.64 12.63
C ILE A 74 9.82 -6.62 13.69
N VAL A 75 10.56 -7.65 13.32
CA VAL A 75 10.98 -8.72 14.21
C VAL A 75 12.37 -8.54 14.83
N ASP A 76 13.20 -7.62 14.32
CA ASP A 76 14.61 -7.46 14.73
C ASP A 76 14.80 -7.27 16.25
N THR A 77 14.09 -6.33 16.86
CA THR A 77 14.23 -6.04 18.29
C THR A 77 13.75 -7.20 19.16
N PRO A 78 12.53 -7.74 18.96
CA PRO A 78 12.04 -8.87 19.77
C PRO A 78 12.88 -10.14 19.61
N THR A 79 13.30 -10.46 18.39
CA THR A 79 14.13 -11.66 18.15
C THR A 79 15.50 -11.56 18.81
N SER A 80 16.12 -10.38 18.80
CA SER A 80 17.38 -10.14 19.51
C SER A 80 17.23 -10.25 21.03
N ALA A 81 16.09 -9.85 21.59
CA ALA A 81 15.81 -10.00 23.01
C ALA A 81 15.64 -11.48 23.39
N LEU A 82 14.88 -12.23 22.57
CA LEU A 82 14.69 -13.68 22.79
C LEU A 82 16.01 -14.45 22.63
N GLU A 83 16.85 -14.13 21.65
CA GLU A 83 18.16 -14.75 21.45
C GLU A 83 19.03 -14.59 22.70
N LYS A 84 19.12 -13.39 23.26
CA LYS A 84 19.83 -13.14 24.54
C LYS A 84 19.25 -13.92 25.69
N ALA A 85 17.92 -14.10 25.75
CA ALA A 85 17.27 -14.89 26.80
C ALA A 85 17.63 -16.37 26.65
N LEU A 86 17.62 -16.92 25.44
CA LEU A 86 18.03 -18.30 25.16
C LEU A 86 19.52 -18.55 25.49
N ASP A 87 20.40 -17.61 25.16
CA ASP A 87 21.81 -17.68 25.47
C ASP A 87 22.05 -17.69 27.01
N LYS A 88 21.29 -16.90 27.76
CA LYS A 88 21.34 -16.97 29.25
C LYS A 88 20.92 -18.33 29.77
N LEU A 89 19.85 -18.91 29.24
CA LEU A 89 19.41 -20.26 29.61
C LEU A 89 20.46 -21.32 29.27
N LYS A 90 21.12 -21.21 28.14
CA LYS A 90 22.21 -22.09 27.71
C LYS A 90 23.38 -22.11 28.71
N LEU A 91 23.64 -20.98 29.36
CA LEU A 91 24.69 -20.84 30.35
C LEU A 91 24.26 -21.24 31.77
N SER A 92 22.96 -21.12 32.07
CA SER A 92 22.46 -21.29 33.46
C SER A 92 21.66 -22.57 33.69
N ASP A 93 20.84 -23.02 32.72
CA ASP A 93 19.93 -24.15 32.85
C ASP A 93 19.62 -24.82 31.50
N ASN A 94 20.40 -25.84 31.17
CA ASN A 94 20.23 -26.56 29.90
C ASN A 94 18.89 -27.32 29.83
N ASN A 95 18.32 -27.78 30.95
CA ASN A 95 17.05 -28.49 30.91
C ASN A 95 15.91 -27.53 30.53
N LYS A 96 15.88 -26.39 31.18
CA LYS A 96 14.91 -25.33 30.84
C LYS A 96 15.09 -24.83 29.41
N LEU A 97 16.32 -24.74 28.92
CA LEU A 97 16.59 -24.42 27.51
C LEU A 97 15.95 -25.45 26.56
N PHE A 98 16.13 -26.75 26.81
CA PHE A 98 15.53 -27.82 25.98
C PHE A 98 14.00 -27.77 26.00
N GLU A 99 13.40 -27.53 27.16
CA GLU A 99 11.94 -27.37 27.29
C GLU A 99 11.45 -26.18 26.45
N THR A 100 12.11 -25.02 26.57
CA THR A 100 11.77 -23.81 25.80
C THR A 100 11.94 -24.03 24.30
N VAL A 101 13.03 -24.65 23.86
CA VAL A 101 13.27 -24.96 22.43
C VAL A 101 12.20 -25.89 21.87
N ASN A 102 11.82 -26.93 22.61
CA ASN A 102 10.75 -27.84 22.19
C ASN A 102 9.40 -27.15 22.18
N HIS A 103 9.13 -26.27 23.13
CA HIS A 103 7.91 -25.49 23.17
C HIS A 103 7.80 -24.56 21.94
N ILE A 104 8.85 -23.81 21.58
CA ILE A 104 8.91 -22.97 20.38
C ILE A 104 8.72 -23.83 19.12
N ARG A 105 9.39 -24.98 19.03
CA ARG A 105 9.25 -25.90 17.88
C ARG A 105 7.81 -26.35 17.67
N ASN A 106 7.15 -26.80 18.74
CA ASN A 106 5.76 -27.24 18.70
C ASN A 106 4.80 -26.09 18.29
N GLY A 107 5.07 -24.87 18.76
CA GLY A 107 4.31 -23.68 18.35
C GLY A 107 4.47 -23.37 16.87
N LEU A 108 5.70 -23.40 16.35
CA LEU A 108 5.98 -23.19 14.91
C LEU A 108 5.32 -24.26 14.03
N GLU A 109 5.40 -25.52 14.43
CA GLU A 109 4.73 -26.62 13.73
C GLU A 109 3.20 -26.41 13.73
N THR A 110 2.65 -25.98 14.85
CA THR A 110 1.21 -25.68 14.98
C THR A 110 0.81 -24.50 14.09
N ALA A 111 1.60 -23.42 14.04
CA ALA A 111 1.36 -22.29 13.17
C ALA A 111 1.38 -22.71 11.68
N ARG A 112 2.39 -23.49 11.28
CA ARG A 112 2.47 -24.03 9.91
C ARG A 112 1.30 -24.95 9.58
N LYS A 113 0.89 -25.81 10.51
CA LYS A 113 -0.27 -26.67 10.34
C LYS A 113 -1.55 -25.86 10.09
N TYR A 114 -1.75 -24.74 10.80
CA TYR A 114 -2.88 -23.85 10.54
C TYR A 114 -2.81 -23.19 9.14
N MET A 115 -1.59 -22.90 8.68
CA MET A 115 -1.37 -22.38 7.33
C MET A 115 -1.46 -23.45 6.24
N GLY A 116 -1.41 -24.73 6.59
CA GLY A 116 -1.32 -25.82 5.62
C GLY A 116 0.08 -25.96 4.99
N ILE A 117 1.12 -25.46 5.68
CA ILE A 117 2.50 -25.52 5.22
C ILE A 117 3.13 -26.83 5.71
N VAL A 118 3.66 -27.61 4.79
CA VAL A 118 4.52 -28.76 5.11
C VAL A 118 5.95 -28.35 4.82
N LYS A 119 6.77 -28.27 5.87
CA LYS A 119 8.21 -27.96 5.73
C LYS A 119 9.03 -29.18 6.13
N GLU A 120 9.81 -29.68 5.17
CA GLU A 120 10.80 -30.70 5.43
C GLU A 120 12.12 -30.01 5.81
N GLY A 121 12.55 -30.20 7.04
CA GLY A 121 13.84 -29.68 7.52
C GLY A 121 13.81 -29.20 8.98
N VAL A 122 14.96 -29.30 9.61
CA VAL A 122 15.17 -28.85 10.99
C VAL A 122 15.56 -27.36 10.96
N GLU A 123 14.72 -26.50 11.51
CA GLU A 123 15.08 -25.10 11.74
C GLU A 123 15.95 -24.95 12.96
N ASP A 124 16.88 -24.00 12.90
CA ASP A 124 17.61 -23.58 14.08
C ASP A 124 16.73 -22.70 14.97
N ILE A 125 16.16 -23.32 16.00
CA ILE A 125 15.30 -22.64 16.98
C ILE A 125 16.08 -21.64 17.83
N LEU A 126 17.41 -21.81 17.94
CA LEU A 126 18.29 -20.88 18.66
C LEU A 126 18.56 -19.59 17.88
N SER A 127 18.13 -19.52 16.63
CA SER A 127 18.13 -18.30 15.80
C SER A 127 16.70 -17.75 15.65
N PRO A 128 16.17 -16.96 16.61
CA PRO A 128 14.79 -16.46 16.59
C PRO A 128 14.46 -15.66 15.33
N LYS A 129 15.41 -14.91 14.82
CA LYS A 129 15.24 -14.12 13.61
C LYS A 129 14.99 -15.00 12.38
N ASP A 130 15.75 -16.08 12.23
CA ASP A 130 15.65 -16.94 11.05
C ASP A 130 14.31 -17.68 10.98
N TRP A 131 13.83 -18.23 12.09
CA TRP A 131 12.53 -18.90 12.08
C TRP A 131 11.36 -17.91 12.00
N ALA A 132 11.47 -16.72 12.60
CA ALA A 132 10.42 -15.70 12.50
C ALA A 132 10.28 -15.18 11.05
N VAL A 133 11.39 -14.80 10.42
CA VAL A 133 11.42 -14.38 9.02
C VAL A 133 11.02 -15.52 8.09
N GLY A 134 11.53 -16.73 8.34
CA GLY A 134 11.19 -17.92 7.57
C GLY A 134 9.69 -18.23 7.59
N LEU A 135 9.00 -18.07 8.74
CA LEU A 135 7.55 -18.25 8.82
C LEU A 135 6.80 -17.16 8.02
N VAL A 136 7.24 -15.90 8.09
CA VAL A 136 6.64 -14.80 7.31
C VAL A 136 6.80 -15.04 5.82
N ASP A 137 7.97 -15.49 5.38
CA ASP A 137 8.26 -15.82 3.98
C ASP A 137 7.40 -17.00 3.50
N ASP A 138 7.27 -18.04 4.31
CA ASP A 138 6.43 -19.21 4.02
C ASP A 138 4.96 -18.79 3.84
N ILE A 139 4.45 -17.89 4.70
CA ILE A 139 3.10 -17.32 4.59
C ILE A 139 2.95 -16.47 3.33
N THR A 140 3.93 -15.64 3.03
CA THR A 140 3.91 -14.75 1.85
C THR A 140 3.83 -15.56 0.55
N LYS A 141 4.53 -16.69 0.46
CA LYS A 141 4.51 -17.60 -0.69
C LYS A 141 3.15 -18.27 -0.92
N LEU A 142 2.33 -18.40 0.14
CA LEU A 142 0.98 -18.95 0.01
C LEU A 142 -0.01 -17.94 -0.57
N VAL A 143 0.31 -16.66 -0.54
CA VAL A 143 -0.54 -15.60 -1.05
C VAL A 143 -0.39 -15.51 -2.57
N THR A 144 -1.14 -16.34 -3.27
CA THR A 144 -1.29 -16.27 -4.73
C THR A 144 -2.73 -15.89 -5.04
N PHE A 145 -2.90 -14.85 -5.84
CA PHE A 145 -4.23 -14.44 -6.28
C PHE A 145 -4.50 -15.07 -7.65
N ASP A 146 -5.30 -16.13 -7.67
CA ASP A 146 -5.74 -16.79 -8.88
C ASP A 146 -6.97 -16.07 -9.47
N THR A 147 -7.02 -15.93 -10.78
CA THR A 147 -8.13 -15.26 -11.51
C THR A 147 -9.47 -15.98 -11.39
N ASN A 148 -9.47 -17.27 -11.01
CA ASN A 148 -10.69 -18.09 -10.91
C ASN A 148 -11.45 -17.92 -9.60
N ILE A 149 -10.81 -17.38 -8.56
CA ILE A 149 -11.41 -17.14 -7.24
C ILE A 149 -11.25 -15.66 -6.90
N SER A 150 -12.28 -15.08 -6.26
CA SER A 150 -12.21 -13.69 -5.80
C SER A 150 -10.96 -13.46 -4.94
N ALA A 151 -10.12 -12.51 -5.33
CA ALA A 151 -8.88 -12.20 -4.63
C ALA A 151 -9.09 -11.83 -3.15
N ILE A 152 -10.20 -11.11 -2.84
CA ILE A 152 -10.56 -10.80 -1.46
C ILE A 152 -10.92 -12.05 -0.66
N SER A 153 -11.51 -13.07 -1.28
CA SER A 153 -11.83 -14.33 -0.61
C SER A 153 -10.56 -15.12 -0.30
N GLN A 154 -9.60 -15.15 -1.22
CA GLN A 154 -8.29 -15.76 -1.00
C GLN A 154 -7.52 -15.03 0.11
N TRP A 155 -7.53 -13.69 0.09
CA TRP A 155 -6.93 -12.88 1.15
C TRP A 155 -7.57 -13.17 2.50
N ARG A 156 -8.92 -13.23 2.58
CA ARG A 156 -9.65 -13.56 3.82
C ARG A 156 -9.30 -14.94 4.34
N ASP A 157 -9.16 -15.93 3.47
CA ASP A 157 -8.76 -17.28 3.88
C ASP A 157 -7.35 -17.28 4.52
N VAL A 158 -6.38 -16.63 3.87
CA VAL A 158 -5.02 -16.52 4.42
C VAL A 158 -5.00 -15.79 5.75
N ILE A 159 -5.65 -14.62 5.86
CA ILE A 159 -5.73 -13.85 7.10
C ILE A 159 -6.44 -14.62 8.22
N ASN A 160 -7.50 -15.34 7.91
CA ASN A 160 -8.19 -16.18 8.90
C ASN A 160 -7.28 -17.31 9.44
N ARG A 161 -6.40 -17.86 8.60
CA ARG A 161 -5.40 -18.85 9.03
C ARG A 161 -4.32 -18.20 9.89
N VAL A 162 -3.80 -17.03 9.50
CA VAL A 162 -2.85 -16.23 10.29
C VAL A 162 -3.44 -15.90 11.66
N ASN A 163 -4.70 -15.50 11.73
CA ASN A 163 -5.36 -15.17 12.98
C ASN A 163 -5.52 -16.37 13.94
N ARG A 164 -5.44 -17.62 13.45
CA ARG A 164 -5.52 -18.81 14.33
C ARG A 164 -4.31 -18.97 15.22
N PHE A 165 -3.14 -18.48 14.83
CA PHE A 165 -1.93 -18.60 15.65
C PHE A 165 -1.56 -17.31 16.39
N GLU A 166 -2.37 -16.26 16.31
CA GLU A 166 -2.16 -14.99 17.02
C GLU A 166 -1.80 -15.20 18.50
N LYS A 167 -2.52 -16.12 19.15
CA LYS A 167 -2.45 -16.34 20.60
C LYS A 167 -1.62 -17.55 21.04
N LEU A 168 -0.83 -18.16 20.14
CA LEU A 168 -0.13 -19.42 20.46
C LEU A 168 0.78 -19.34 21.69
N PHE A 169 1.36 -18.18 21.99
CA PHE A 169 2.25 -17.97 23.14
C PHE A 169 1.75 -16.86 24.06
N GLN A 170 0.43 -16.59 24.06
CA GLN A 170 -0.13 -15.49 24.84
C GLN A 170 0.04 -15.69 26.35
N ASP A 171 -0.06 -16.94 26.82
CA ASP A 171 0.03 -17.32 28.23
C ASP A 171 1.41 -17.89 28.62
N ASP A 172 2.44 -17.65 27.76
CA ASP A 172 3.81 -18.12 28.06
C ASP A 172 4.44 -17.30 29.17
N GLU A 173 5.30 -17.96 29.98
CA GLU A 173 6.02 -17.30 31.07
C GLU A 173 7.14 -16.37 30.59
N SER A 174 7.62 -16.53 29.32
CA SER A 174 8.67 -15.71 28.73
C SER A 174 8.09 -14.51 28.01
N PRO A 175 8.23 -13.29 28.53
CA PRO A 175 7.78 -12.08 27.85
C PRO A 175 8.52 -11.86 26.52
N GLU A 176 9.79 -12.29 26.39
CA GLU A 176 10.56 -12.17 25.17
C GLU A 176 9.99 -13.08 24.07
N LEU A 177 9.51 -14.28 24.41
CA LEU A 177 8.86 -15.18 23.46
C LEU A 177 7.50 -14.63 23.02
N GLN A 178 6.69 -14.15 23.97
CA GLN A 178 5.41 -13.50 23.65
C GLN A 178 5.60 -12.32 22.69
N GLN A 179 6.55 -11.44 22.95
CA GLN A 179 6.85 -10.27 22.15
C GLN A 179 7.36 -10.65 20.74
N THR A 180 8.27 -11.65 20.67
CA THR A 180 8.77 -12.17 19.39
C THR A 180 7.64 -12.76 18.56
N TRP A 181 6.75 -13.52 19.18
CA TRP A 181 5.62 -14.11 18.50
C TRP A 181 4.63 -13.06 17.99
N ARG A 182 4.30 -12.08 18.82
CA ARG A 182 3.46 -10.94 18.43
C ARG A 182 4.05 -10.19 17.23
N ALA A 183 5.35 -9.92 17.26
CA ALA A 183 6.04 -9.27 16.15
C ALA A 183 5.98 -10.12 14.88
N THR A 184 6.15 -11.44 14.97
CA THR A 184 6.04 -12.38 13.85
C THR A 184 4.62 -12.41 13.27
N TYR A 185 3.60 -12.43 14.13
CA TYR A 185 2.20 -12.33 13.73
C TYR A 185 1.91 -11.02 12.98
N ILE A 186 2.36 -9.88 13.49
CA ILE A 186 2.20 -8.57 12.84
C ILE A 186 2.97 -8.51 11.52
N ALA A 187 4.20 -9.00 11.48
CA ALA A 187 4.99 -9.07 10.25
C ALA A 187 4.28 -9.91 9.17
N SER A 188 3.64 -11.02 9.56
CA SER A 188 2.83 -11.85 8.66
C SER A 188 1.63 -11.10 8.10
N ASN A 189 0.88 -10.37 8.94
CA ASN A 189 -0.25 -9.56 8.50
C ASN A 189 0.18 -8.47 7.50
N ILE A 190 1.30 -7.80 7.77
CA ILE A 190 1.84 -6.76 6.91
C ILE A 190 2.33 -7.36 5.60
N ALA A 191 3.03 -8.49 5.62
CA ALA A 191 3.52 -9.16 4.40
C ALA A 191 2.37 -9.57 3.48
N VAL A 192 1.28 -10.11 4.02
CA VAL A 192 0.07 -10.44 3.26
C VAL A 192 -0.57 -9.19 2.65
N ALA A 193 -0.64 -8.08 3.39
CA ALA A 193 -1.16 -6.81 2.86
C ALA A 193 -0.26 -6.21 1.78
N GLN A 194 1.06 -6.30 1.93
CA GLN A 194 2.02 -5.87 0.91
C GLN A 194 1.90 -6.67 -0.37
N GLN A 195 1.59 -7.97 -0.27
CA GLN A 195 1.31 -8.80 -1.45
C GLN A 195 0.06 -8.32 -2.20
N VAL A 196 -1.00 -7.91 -1.48
CA VAL A 196 -2.18 -7.26 -2.09
C VAL A 196 -1.78 -5.98 -2.82
N VAL A 197 -1.00 -5.11 -2.16
CA VAL A 197 -0.53 -3.85 -2.76
C VAL A 197 0.33 -4.10 -4.00
N SER A 198 1.29 -5.02 -3.94
CA SER A 198 2.19 -5.32 -5.05
C SER A 198 1.45 -5.92 -6.25
N THR A 199 0.53 -6.85 -6.00
CA THR A 199 -0.31 -7.45 -7.04
C THR A 199 -1.19 -6.38 -7.72
N THR A 200 -1.87 -5.55 -6.93
CA THR A 200 -2.72 -4.49 -7.47
C THR A 200 -1.91 -3.47 -8.29
N ARG A 201 -0.72 -3.07 -7.84
CA ARG A 201 0.17 -2.18 -8.62
C ARG A 201 0.63 -2.82 -9.93
N LYS A 202 1.00 -4.10 -9.89
CA LYS A 202 1.40 -4.85 -11.09
C LYS A 202 0.26 -4.90 -12.10
N GLU A 203 -0.95 -5.24 -11.67
CA GLU A 203 -2.14 -5.28 -12.51
C GLU A 203 -2.46 -3.92 -13.12
N MET A 204 -2.31 -2.85 -12.36
CA MET A 204 -2.48 -1.47 -12.86
C MET A 204 -1.42 -1.09 -13.90
N ALA A 205 -0.16 -1.47 -13.69
CA ALA A 205 0.93 -1.19 -14.63
C ALA A 205 0.79 -1.98 -15.93
N GLU A 206 0.25 -3.20 -15.87
CA GLU A 206 0.01 -4.07 -17.03
C GLU A 206 -1.33 -3.77 -17.74
N ASN A 207 -2.13 -2.79 -17.26
CA ASN A 207 -3.49 -2.53 -17.71
C ASN A 207 -4.36 -3.80 -17.75
N SER A 208 -4.10 -4.71 -16.84
CA SER A 208 -4.84 -5.97 -16.71
C SER A 208 -6.10 -5.81 -15.83
N THR A 209 -6.91 -6.86 -15.77
CA THR A 209 -8.08 -6.88 -14.89
C THR A 209 -7.65 -6.78 -13.43
N ILE A 210 -8.09 -5.74 -12.75
CA ILE A 210 -7.70 -5.47 -11.37
C ILE A 210 -8.46 -6.39 -10.41
N SER A 211 -7.72 -7.14 -9.61
CA SER A 211 -8.25 -8.16 -8.70
C SER A 211 -8.95 -7.61 -7.46
N PHE A 212 -8.49 -6.43 -6.95
CA PHE A 212 -9.06 -5.79 -5.76
C PHE A 212 -9.75 -4.48 -6.12
N ASN A 213 -11.00 -4.31 -5.68
CA ASN A 213 -11.71 -3.04 -5.80
C ASN A 213 -11.38 -2.11 -4.60
N PRO A 214 -11.70 -0.79 -4.67
CA PRO A 214 -11.42 0.15 -3.59
C PRO A 214 -12.05 -0.20 -2.23
N LEU A 215 -13.24 -0.81 -2.22
CA LEU A 215 -13.90 -1.24 -0.99
C LEU A 215 -13.16 -2.42 -0.35
N GLU A 216 -12.69 -3.37 -1.15
CA GLU A 216 -11.90 -4.51 -0.70
C GLU A 216 -10.53 -4.07 -0.17
N LEU A 217 -9.87 -3.12 -0.83
CA LEU A 217 -8.64 -2.51 -0.33
C LEU A 217 -8.86 -1.80 1.02
N ALA A 218 -10.00 -1.14 1.20
CA ALA A 218 -10.36 -0.54 2.49
C ALA A 218 -10.54 -1.60 3.59
N VAL A 219 -11.11 -2.77 3.26
CA VAL A 219 -11.22 -3.91 4.21
C VAL A 219 -9.84 -4.44 4.60
N VAL A 220 -8.93 -4.63 3.64
CA VAL A 220 -7.54 -5.04 3.91
C VAL A 220 -6.86 -4.04 4.85
N ARG A 221 -6.94 -2.75 4.54
CA ARG A 221 -6.38 -1.67 5.36
C ARG A 221 -6.92 -1.69 6.79
N GLN A 222 -8.24 -1.84 6.95
CA GLN A 222 -8.87 -1.87 8.26
C GLN A 222 -8.43 -3.08 9.09
N SER A 223 -8.29 -4.26 8.47
CA SER A 223 -7.84 -5.48 9.13
C SER A 223 -6.42 -5.33 9.69
N VAL A 224 -5.48 -4.85 8.86
CA VAL A 224 -4.08 -4.62 9.28
C VAL A 224 -4.01 -3.57 10.39
N ARG A 225 -4.78 -2.47 10.26
CA ARG A 225 -4.83 -1.43 11.28
C ARG A 225 -5.34 -1.96 12.62
N LYS A 226 -6.35 -2.84 12.60
CA LYS A 226 -6.88 -3.46 13.82
C LYS A 226 -5.82 -4.34 14.51
N ALA A 227 -5.11 -5.19 13.76
CA ALA A 227 -4.05 -6.04 14.29
C ALA A 227 -2.91 -5.20 14.88
N LEU A 228 -2.44 -4.17 14.18
CA LEU A 228 -1.42 -3.25 14.67
C LEU A 228 -1.85 -2.50 15.94
N GLN A 229 -3.09 -2.01 15.99
CA GLN A 229 -3.61 -1.31 17.16
C GLN A 229 -3.66 -2.22 18.39
N GLN A 230 -4.06 -3.48 18.20
CA GLN A 230 -4.06 -4.48 19.27
C GLN A 230 -2.64 -4.74 19.77
N ALA A 231 -1.68 -4.99 18.86
CA ALA A 231 -0.28 -5.19 19.22
C ALA A 231 0.33 -3.99 19.96
N ILE A 232 0.02 -2.75 19.53
CA ILE A 232 0.45 -1.52 20.21
C ILE A 232 -0.13 -1.46 21.64
N ASN A 233 -1.38 -1.85 21.83
CA ASN A 233 -1.99 -1.85 23.15
C ASN A 233 -1.32 -2.87 24.08
N GLU A 234 -1.04 -4.08 23.58
CA GLU A 234 -0.35 -5.12 24.31
C GLU A 234 1.10 -4.72 24.66
N GLU A 235 1.83 -4.06 23.74
CA GLU A 235 3.18 -3.55 24.03
C GLU A 235 3.17 -2.43 25.10
N ARG A 236 2.11 -1.63 25.19
CA ARG A 236 1.98 -0.59 26.25
C ARG A 236 1.92 -1.17 27.65
N GLU A 237 1.42 -2.38 27.82
CA GLU A 237 1.34 -3.04 29.12
C GLU A 237 2.75 -3.42 29.65
N GLY A 238 3.72 -3.67 28.77
CA GLY A 238 5.08 -4.04 29.12
C GLY A 238 5.95 -2.93 29.70
N SER A 239 5.69 -1.67 29.39
CA SER A 239 6.33 -0.44 29.95
C SER A 239 7.87 -0.40 29.90
N THR A 240 8.55 -1.16 29.06
CA THR A 240 10.02 -1.15 28.88
C THR A 240 10.44 -0.25 27.72
N PHE A 241 11.74 0.11 27.63
CA PHE A 241 12.27 0.86 26.48
C PHE A 241 12.16 0.05 25.18
N GLU A 242 12.31 -1.27 25.25
CA GLU A 242 12.18 -2.17 24.11
C GLU A 242 10.74 -2.16 23.58
N ASN A 243 9.73 -2.17 24.46
CA ASN A 243 8.34 -2.02 24.09
C ASN A 243 8.05 -0.67 23.41
N ILE A 244 8.63 0.43 23.92
CA ILE A 244 8.45 1.76 23.31
C ILE A 244 9.03 1.79 21.90
N ALA A 245 10.23 1.23 21.69
CA ALA A 245 10.86 1.14 20.37
C ALA A 245 10.00 0.28 19.42
N GLN A 246 9.46 -0.84 19.89
CA GLN A 246 8.60 -1.71 19.11
C GLN A 246 7.28 -1.02 18.73
N ILE A 247 6.67 -0.27 19.64
CA ILE A 247 5.48 0.56 19.32
C ILE A 247 5.77 1.54 18.19
N GLN A 248 6.96 2.14 18.15
CA GLN A 248 7.33 3.07 17.08
C GLN A 248 7.43 2.34 15.73
N VAL A 249 8.03 1.13 15.71
CA VAL A 249 8.09 0.31 14.50
C VAL A 249 6.68 -0.05 14.00
N TYR A 250 5.76 -0.42 14.90
CA TYR A 250 4.37 -0.72 14.52
C TYR A 250 3.62 0.51 13.97
N LYS A 251 3.86 1.71 14.52
CA LYS A 251 3.28 2.96 14.00
C LYS A 251 3.81 3.28 12.60
N GLU A 252 5.12 3.17 12.39
CA GLU A 252 5.73 3.38 11.07
C GLU A 252 5.16 2.39 10.04
N ALA A 253 4.98 1.12 10.42
CA ALA A 253 4.37 0.11 9.58
C ALA A 253 2.90 0.44 9.25
N ALA A 254 2.13 0.91 10.25
CA ALA A 254 0.75 1.31 10.06
C ALA A 254 0.62 2.47 9.07
N ASP A 255 1.45 3.49 9.21
CA ASP A 255 1.46 4.67 8.35
C ASP A 255 1.83 4.30 6.90
N GLN A 256 2.85 3.45 6.72
CA GLN A 256 3.28 3.03 5.39
C GLN A 256 2.23 2.21 4.66
N ILE A 257 1.63 1.20 5.30
CA ILE A 257 0.55 0.40 4.71
C ILE A 257 -0.67 1.28 4.43
N HIS A 258 -1.00 2.21 5.34
CA HIS A 258 -2.09 3.13 5.13
C HIS A 258 -1.89 3.97 3.87
N LEU A 259 -0.72 4.59 3.72
CA LEU A 259 -0.39 5.45 2.57
C LEU A 259 -0.39 4.66 1.26
N GLN A 260 0.17 3.44 1.24
CA GLN A 260 0.21 2.60 0.05
C GLN A 260 -1.19 2.18 -0.42
N ILE A 261 -2.06 1.78 0.51
CA ILE A 261 -3.43 1.38 0.15
C ILE A 261 -4.28 2.60 -0.21
N GLN A 262 -4.08 3.73 0.47
CA GLN A 262 -4.78 4.98 0.18
C GLN A 262 -4.46 5.47 -1.23
N GLU A 263 -3.19 5.47 -1.62
CA GLU A 263 -2.76 5.78 -2.99
C GLU A 263 -3.49 4.91 -4.03
N LEU A 264 -3.55 3.59 -3.80
CA LEU A 264 -4.23 2.67 -4.70
C LEU A 264 -5.75 2.95 -4.79
N ILE A 265 -6.37 3.39 -3.71
CA ILE A 265 -7.79 3.75 -3.70
C ILE A 265 -8.01 5.06 -4.48
N GLU A 266 -7.16 6.07 -4.25
CA GLU A 266 -7.28 7.41 -4.82
C GLU A 266 -6.92 7.46 -6.31
N THR A 267 -6.09 6.56 -6.80
CA THR A 267 -5.78 6.45 -8.23
C THR A 267 -6.92 5.91 -9.07
N ARG A 268 -8.03 5.49 -8.46
CA ARG A 268 -9.19 4.95 -9.16
C ARG A 268 -10.33 5.97 -9.23
N PRO A 269 -11.22 5.84 -10.24
CA PRO A 269 -12.41 6.64 -10.29
C PRO A 269 -13.22 6.50 -8.99
N PRO A 270 -13.78 7.59 -8.46
CA PRO A 270 -14.57 7.53 -7.23
C PRO A 270 -15.79 6.63 -7.39
N ILE A 271 -16.19 6.01 -6.31
CA ILE A 271 -17.36 5.14 -6.26
C ILE A 271 -18.59 5.98 -5.93
N THR A 272 -19.68 5.74 -6.64
CA THR A 272 -20.98 6.38 -6.43
C THR A 272 -22.10 5.36 -6.42
N LYS A 273 -23.27 5.74 -5.92
CA LYS A 273 -24.50 4.93 -5.98
C LYS A 273 -25.41 5.46 -7.06
N VAL A 274 -25.89 4.57 -7.91
CA VAL A 274 -26.85 4.89 -8.97
C VAL A 274 -28.11 4.07 -8.76
N ARG A 275 -29.27 4.70 -8.97
CA ARG A 275 -30.54 4.01 -8.96
C ARG A 275 -30.84 3.45 -10.34
N VAL A 276 -31.25 2.20 -10.40
CA VAL A 276 -31.65 1.52 -11.64
C VAL A 276 -32.90 2.21 -12.22
N PRO A 277 -32.83 2.77 -13.45
CA PRO A 277 -33.91 3.58 -13.99
C PRO A 277 -35.06 2.75 -14.58
N VAL A 278 -34.74 1.57 -15.11
CA VAL A 278 -35.70 0.63 -15.74
C VAL A 278 -35.33 -0.80 -15.37
N PRO A 279 -36.23 -1.77 -15.39
CA PRO A 279 -35.91 -3.18 -15.19
C PRO A 279 -34.87 -3.60 -16.26
N CYS A 280 -33.71 -4.05 -15.87
CA CYS A 280 -32.62 -4.32 -16.80
C CYS A 280 -31.67 -5.39 -16.31
N THR A 281 -30.73 -5.81 -17.16
CA THR A 281 -29.59 -6.63 -16.80
C THR A 281 -28.40 -5.76 -16.39
N LEU A 282 -27.44 -6.35 -15.68
CA LEU A 282 -26.20 -5.64 -15.32
C LEU A 282 -25.41 -5.17 -16.55
N HIS A 283 -25.40 -5.95 -17.65
CA HIS A 283 -24.77 -5.57 -18.91
C HIS A 283 -25.44 -4.35 -19.55
N TRP A 284 -26.78 -4.29 -19.49
CA TRP A 284 -27.50 -3.10 -19.97
C TRP A 284 -27.18 -1.88 -19.12
N LEU A 285 -27.14 -2.03 -17.79
CA LEU A 285 -26.76 -0.95 -16.88
C LEU A 285 -25.33 -0.45 -17.15
N ALA A 286 -24.38 -1.36 -17.36
CA ALA A 286 -23.01 -1.02 -17.71
C ALA A 286 -22.94 -0.23 -19.04
N HIS A 287 -23.67 -0.68 -20.05
CA HIS A 287 -23.78 0.06 -21.32
C HIS A 287 -24.40 1.45 -21.14
N TYR A 288 -25.47 1.54 -20.36
CA TYR A 288 -26.13 2.82 -20.09
C TYR A 288 -25.21 3.82 -19.37
N LEU A 289 -24.44 3.36 -18.38
CA LEU A 289 -23.54 4.20 -17.58
C LEU A 289 -22.23 4.52 -18.31
N TYR A 290 -21.61 3.54 -18.96
CA TYR A 290 -20.25 3.63 -19.45
C TYR A 290 -20.12 3.54 -20.97
N GLN A 291 -21.20 3.25 -21.69
CA GLN A 291 -21.21 2.92 -23.12
C GLN A 291 -20.40 1.64 -23.43
N ASP A 292 -20.18 0.80 -22.41
CA ASP A 292 -19.38 -0.41 -22.48
C ASP A 292 -20.01 -1.53 -21.63
N MET A 293 -20.47 -2.60 -22.31
CA MET A 293 -21.09 -3.75 -21.65
C MET A 293 -20.07 -4.63 -20.92
N SER A 294 -18.79 -4.62 -21.31
CA SER A 294 -17.75 -5.44 -20.70
C SER A 294 -17.48 -5.05 -19.25
N ARG A 295 -17.83 -3.83 -18.85
CA ARG A 295 -17.71 -3.34 -17.48
C ARG A 295 -18.81 -3.86 -16.52
N ALA A 296 -19.69 -4.74 -16.98
CA ALA A 296 -20.68 -5.38 -16.12
C ALA A 296 -20.05 -6.16 -14.96
N ASP A 297 -18.94 -6.82 -15.20
CA ASP A 297 -18.18 -7.56 -14.17
C ASP A 297 -17.60 -6.63 -13.10
N GLU A 298 -17.19 -5.40 -13.45
CA GLU A 298 -16.76 -4.41 -12.47
C GLU A 298 -17.90 -4.01 -11.53
N ILE A 299 -19.10 -3.78 -12.09
CA ILE A 299 -20.26 -3.44 -11.29
C ILE A 299 -20.66 -4.62 -10.40
N LEU A 300 -20.58 -5.85 -10.90
CA LEU A 300 -20.88 -7.05 -10.12
C LEU A 300 -19.92 -7.18 -8.92
N ARG A 301 -18.63 -6.93 -9.13
CA ARG A 301 -17.61 -6.97 -8.07
C ARG A 301 -17.81 -5.91 -6.99
N LEU A 302 -18.35 -4.74 -7.37
CA LEU A 302 -18.70 -3.69 -6.40
C LEU A 302 -19.96 -4.01 -5.58
N ASN A 303 -20.81 -4.94 -6.08
CA ASN A 303 -22.10 -5.28 -5.51
C ASN A 303 -22.20 -6.79 -5.24
N GLN A 304 -21.38 -7.30 -4.34
CA GLN A 304 -21.32 -8.74 -4.01
C GLN A 304 -22.65 -9.26 -3.41
N ASP A 305 -23.49 -8.37 -2.90
CA ASP A 305 -24.81 -8.70 -2.33
C ASP A 305 -25.91 -8.85 -3.40
N LEU A 306 -25.59 -8.65 -4.67
CA LEU A 306 -26.53 -8.80 -5.78
C LEU A 306 -26.88 -10.27 -6.01
N ILE A 307 -28.07 -10.67 -5.62
CA ILE A 307 -28.56 -12.07 -5.71
C ILE A 307 -28.72 -12.49 -7.17
N ASN A 308 -29.21 -11.58 -8.03
CA ASN A 308 -29.44 -11.88 -9.44
C ASN A 308 -29.00 -10.74 -10.35
N PRO A 309 -27.80 -10.83 -10.94
CA PRO A 309 -27.28 -9.79 -11.85
C PRO A 309 -28.02 -9.72 -13.20
N ALA A 310 -28.82 -10.73 -13.53
CA ALA A 310 -29.60 -10.76 -14.76
C ALA A 310 -30.91 -9.96 -14.66
N VAL A 311 -31.37 -9.65 -13.45
CA VAL A 311 -32.63 -8.95 -13.24
C VAL A 311 -32.49 -7.89 -12.15
N LEU A 312 -32.20 -6.66 -12.56
CA LEU A 312 -32.21 -5.49 -11.69
C LEU A 312 -33.56 -4.82 -11.73
N GLN A 313 -34.11 -4.52 -10.55
CA GLN A 313 -35.43 -3.87 -10.43
C GLN A 313 -35.29 -2.34 -10.42
N VAL A 314 -36.31 -1.64 -10.88
CA VAL A 314 -36.41 -0.17 -10.82
C VAL A 314 -36.24 0.31 -9.38
N GLY A 315 -35.40 1.37 -9.21
CA GLY A 315 -35.15 1.98 -7.91
C GLY A 315 -34.13 1.27 -7.05
N MET A 316 -33.62 0.11 -7.47
CA MET A 316 -32.53 -0.59 -6.80
C MET A 316 -31.27 0.28 -6.81
N GLU A 317 -30.60 0.42 -5.67
CA GLU A 317 -29.34 1.14 -5.58
C GLU A 317 -28.16 0.20 -5.92
N VAL A 318 -27.37 0.58 -6.90
CA VAL A 318 -26.20 -0.16 -7.36
C VAL A 318 -24.97 0.72 -7.22
N THR A 319 -23.94 0.17 -6.61
CA THR A 319 -22.63 0.82 -6.44
C THR A 319 -21.83 0.73 -7.76
N VAL A 320 -21.36 1.85 -8.26
CA VAL A 320 -20.65 1.93 -9.55
C VAL A 320 -19.47 2.90 -9.46
N TYR A 321 -18.54 2.83 -10.40
CA TYR A 321 -17.54 3.89 -10.53
C TYR A 321 -18.19 5.14 -11.14
N ALA A 322 -17.82 6.32 -10.64
CA ALA A 322 -18.23 7.56 -11.27
C ALA A 322 -17.63 7.67 -12.71
N ARG A 323 -18.35 8.38 -13.56
CA ARG A 323 -17.89 8.66 -14.93
C ARG A 323 -16.77 9.66 -14.92
#